data_84bfc3a98d2b55dcd6e1faa8648623cd
#
_entry.id   84bfc3a98d2b55dcd6e1faa8648623cd
#
_cell.length_a   1.000
_cell.length_b   1.000
_cell.length_c   1.000
_cell.angle_alpha   90.00
_cell.angle_beta   90.00
_cell.angle_gamma   90.00
#
_symmetry.space_group_name_H-M   'P 1'
#
loop_
_entity.id
_entity.type
_entity.pdbx_description
1 polymer ?
#
loop_
_entity_poly.entity_id
_entity_poly.type
_entity_poly.pdbx_seq_one_letter_code
_entity_poly.pdbx_strand_id
1 'polypeptide(L)'
;MTHGLWTLKVKVDGETVVDTEPDLGYIHRGVEKICESRDFTQITTYCDRLCYASANTWSHAYIYAAEDLLEVEVPERAEYIRLIAVELQRIASHLMWLGAY
;
A
#
# COMPACT_ATOMS: atom_id res chain seq x y z
N MET A 1 16.43 -6.57 0.55
CA MET A 1 15.92 -5.30 1.09
C MET A 1 14.49 -5.13 0.61
N THR A 2 13.56 -5.03 1.51
CA THR A 2 12.14 -4.80 1.22
C THR A 2 11.83 -3.31 1.23
N HIS A 3 10.67 -2.92 0.76
CA HIS A 3 10.15 -1.57 0.87
C HIS A 3 9.72 -1.28 2.33
N GLY A 4 9.69 -0.03 2.68
CA GLY A 4 9.39 0.43 4.03
C GLY A 4 10.68 0.81 4.75
N LEU A 5 10.89 2.10 4.85
CA LEU A 5 12.03 2.67 5.55
C LEU A 5 11.57 3.05 6.95
N TRP A 6 12.03 2.30 7.91
CA TRP A 6 11.93 2.64 9.32
C TRP A 6 13.20 2.18 10.03
N THR A 7 13.57 2.85 11.07
CA THR A 7 14.71 2.50 11.90
C THR A 7 14.20 2.20 13.31
N LEU A 8 14.67 1.12 13.88
CA LEU A 8 14.42 0.79 15.27
C LEU A 8 15.72 1.01 16.06
N LYS A 9 15.73 2.02 16.92
CA LYS A 9 16.80 2.22 17.89
C LYS A 9 16.51 1.32 19.10
N VAL A 10 17.41 0.41 19.37
CA VAL A 10 17.26 -0.55 20.47
C VAL A 10 18.32 -0.26 21.52
N LYS A 11 17.88 -0.05 22.76
CA LYS A 11 18.77 0.06 23.92
C LYS A 11 18.84 -1.30 24.60
N VAL A 12 20.05 -1.81 24.75
CA VAL A 12 20.29 -3.11 25.35
C VAL A 12 21.14 -3.00 26.62
N ASP A 13 20.89 -3.90 27.55
CA ASP A 13 21.75 -4.16 28.71
C ASP A 13 22.19 -5.62 28.62
N GLY A 14 23.44 -5.82 28.19
CA GLY A 14 23.90 -7.15 27.75
C GLY A 14 23.09 -7.64 26.54
N GLU A 15 22.41 -8.77 26.68
CA GLU A 15 21.51 -9.34 25.67
C GLU A 15 20.03 -8.98 25.87
N THR A 16 19.72 -8.23 26.91
CA THR A 16 18.34 -7.86 27.26
C THR A 16 18.00 -6.50 26.64
N VAL A 17 16.89 -6.48 25.89
CA VAL A 17 16.35 -5.23 25.36
C VAL A 17 15.62 -4.51 26.49
N VAL A 18 16.08 -3.29 26.82
CA VAL A 18 15.51 -2.46 27.89
C VAL A 18 14.61 -1.35 27.37
N ASP A 19 14.80 -0.94 26.11
CA ASP A 19 14.02 0.13 25.50
C ASP A 19 14.08 0.06 23.99
N THR A 20 13.02 0.54 23.31
CA THR A 20 12.95 0.61 21.84
C THR A 20 12.30 1.91 21.39
N GLU A 21 12.94 2.61 20.48
CA GLU A 21 12.43 3.82 19.85
C GLU A 21 12.30 3.62 18.33
N PRO A 22 11.08 3.50 17.78
CA PRO A 22 10.87 3.45 16.34
C PRO A 22 11.00 4.85 15.74
N ASP A 23 11.81 4.97 14.69
CA ASP A 23 11.98 6.20 13.91
C ASP A 23 11.29 6.01 12.55
N LEU A 24 10.12 6.62 12.40
CA LEU A 24 9.20 6.46 11.28
C LEU A 24 9.14 7.76 10.45
N GLY A 25 8.58 7.66 9.26
CA GLY A 25 8.27 8.82 8.43
C GLY A 25 9.25 9.11 7.29
N TYR A 26 10.25 8.28 7.06
CA TYR A 26 11.24 8.47 5.98
C TYR A 26 10.61 8.58 4.58
N ILE A 27 9.46 7.95 4.38
CA ILE A 27 8.71 7.99 3.13
C ILE A 27 7.33 8.65 3.30
N HIS A 28 7.17 9.45 4.34
CA HIS A 28 5.94 10.20 4.55
C HIS A 28 5.76 11.25 3.46
N ARG A 29 4.71 11.11 2.64
CA ARG A 29 4.44 11.97 1.48
C ARG A 29 3.24 12.91 1.69
N GLY A 30 2.64 12.90 2.87
CA GLY A 30 1.45 13.70 3.18
C GLY A 30 0.23 13.31 2.35
N VAL A 31 0.06 12.03 2.03
CA VAL A 31 -0.99 11.55 1.11
C VAL A 31 -2.38 11.95 1.56
N GLU A 32 -2.70 11.82 2.85
CA GLU A 32 -4.00 12.21 3.39
C GLU A 32 -4.29 13.69 3.14
N LYS A 33 -3.29 14.57 3.33
CA LYS A 33 -3.45 16.01 3.10
C LYS A 33 -3.57 16.36 1.62
N ILE A 34 -2.88 15.63 0.77
CA ILE A 34 -3.02 15.78 -0.69
C ILE A 34 -4.43 15.37 -1.13
N CYS A 35 -4.99 14.30 -0.57
CA CYS A 35 -6.33 13.83 -0.89
C CYS A 35 -7.42 14.87 -0.62
N GLU A 36 -7.26 15.71 0.40
CA GLU A 36 -8.21 16.81 0.68
C GLU A 36 -8.30 17.85 -0.45
N SER A 37 -7.28 17.97 -1.28
CA SER A 37 -7.15 19.01 -2.33
C SER A 37 -7.23 18.46 -3.76
N ARG A 38 -7.52 17.18 -3.93
CA ARG A 38 -7.55 16.50 -5.22
C ARG A 38 -8.90 15.87 -5.51
N ASP A 39 -9.24 15.77 -6.79
CA ASP A 39 -10.39 14.98 -7.23
C ASP A 39 -10.14 13.48 -6.98
N PHE A 40 -11.21 12.74 -6.69
CA PHE A 40 -11.13 11.32 -6.36
C PHE A 40 -10.42 10.48 -7.45
N THR A 41 -10.58 10.84 -8.73
CA THR A 41 -9.87 10.18 -9.84
C THR A 41 -8.36 10.41 -9.81
N GLN A 42 -7.92 11.58 -9.34
CA GLN A 42 -6.50 11.91 -9.22
C GLN A 42 -5.83 11.18 -8.04
N ILE A 43 -6.59 10.87 -7.00
CA ILE A 43 -6.08 10.19 -5.81
C ILE A 43 -5.62 8.77 -6.14
N THR A 44 -6.22 8.12 -7.12
CA THR A 44 -5.84 6.77 -7.56
C THR A 44 -4.35 6.65 -7.85
N THR A 45 -3.73 7.68 -8.41
CA THR A 45 -2.29 7.70 -8.73
C THR A 45 -1.38 7.75 -7.49
N TYR A 46 -1.92 8.12 -6.34
CA TYR A 46 -1.18 8.11 -5.08
C TYR A 46 -1.35 6.79 -4.33
N CYS A 47 -2.49 6.11 -4.52
CA CYS A 47 -2.81 4.87 -3.82
C CYS A 47 -1.85 3.73 -4.18
N ASP A 48 -1.46 3.60 -5.44
CA ASP A 48 -0.58 2.53 -5.90
C ASP A 48 0.81 2.58 -5.26
N ARG A 49 1.28 3.74 -4.84
CA ARG A 49 2.59 3.95 -4.19
C ARG A 49 2.54 4.00 -2.67
N LEU A 50 1.40 3.68 -2.06
CA LEU A 50 1.35 3.36 -0.62
C LEU A 50 2.15 2.09 -0.34
N CYS A 51 2.08 1.11 -1.25
CA CYS A 51 2.91 -0.08 -1.25
C CYS A 51 3.16 -0.53 -2.69
N TYR A 52 4.31 -0.19 -3.26
CA TYR A 52 4.62 -0.48 -4.66
C TYR A 52 4.62 -1.99 -4.99
N ALA A 53 4.85 -2.85 -4.01
CA ALA A 53 4.81 -4.30 -4.19
C ALA A 53 3.39 -4.84 -4.43
N SER A 54 2.37 -4.09 -4.03
CA SER A 54 0.96 -4.46 -4.17
C SER A 54 0.11 -3.30 -4.72
N ALA A 55 0.66 -2.56 -5.68
CA ALA A 55 0.09 -1.36 -6.25
C ALA A 55 -1.38 -1.53 -6.67
N ASN A 56 -1.69 -2.55 -7.46
CA ASN A 56 -3.05 -2.80 -7.94
C ASN A 56 -4.04 -3.09 -6.81
N THR A 57 -3.60 -3.75 -5.75
CA THR A 57 -4.45 -4.05 -4.58
C THR A 57 -4.87 -2.77 -3.87
N TRP A 58 -3.94 -1.84 -3.67
CA TRP A 58 -4.23 -0.55 -3.04
C TRP A 58 -5.13 0.33 -3.90
N SER A 59 -4.83 0.43 -5.19
CA SER A 59 -5.69 1.17 -6.12
C SER A 59 -7.08 0.56 -6.24
N HIS A 60 -7.20 -0.77 -6.27
CA HIS A 60 -8.48 -1.47 -6.31
C HIS A 60 -9.31 -1.20 -5.05
N ALA A 61 -8.70 -1.30 -3.87
CA ALA A 61 -9.40 -1.02 -2.61
C ALA A 61 -9.96 0.41 -2.56
N TYR A 62 -9.18 1.39 -3.02
CA TYR A 62 -9.62 2.77 -3.10
C TYR A 62 -10.76 2.96 -4.10
N ILE A 63 -10.61 2.42 -5.31
CA ILE A 63 -11.62 2.54 -6.38
C ILE A 63 -12.92 1.86 -5.94
N TYR A 64 -12.84 0.68 -5.33
CA TYR A 64 -14.00 -0.05 -4.83
C TYR A 64 -14.79 0.76 -3.80
N ALA A 65 -14.08 1.39 -2.84
CA ALA A 65 -14.72 2.26 -1.86
C ALA A 65 -15.36 3.51 -2.49
N ALA A 66 -14.73 4.08 -3.51
CA ALA A 66 -15.27 5.24 -4.23
C ALA A 66 -16.50 4.88 -5.07
N GLU A 67 -16.51 3.73 -5.74
CA GLU A 67 -17.64 3.23 -6.51
C GLU A 67 -18.83 2.90 -5.61
N ASP A 68 -18.59 2.30 -4.45
CA ASP A 68 -19.63 2.02 -3.46
C ASP A 68 -20.26 3.32 -2.93
N LEU A 69 -19.43 4.31 -2.61
CA LEU A 69 -19.89 5.63 -2.15
C LEU A 69 -20.69 6.39 -3.22
N LEU A 70 -20.33 6.22 -4.49
CA LEU A 70 -20.99 6.86 -5.63
C LEU A 70 -22.15 6.05 -6.21
N GLU A 71 -22.45 4.88 -5.64
CA GLU A 71 -23.48 3.94 -6.10
C GLU A 71 -23.32 3.58 -7.60
N VAL A 72 -22.08 3.40 -8.05
CA VAL A 72 -21.79 3.04 -9.44
C VAL A 72 -21.91 1.56 -9.65
N GLU A 73 -22.77 1.13 -10.56
CA GLU A 73 -22.85 -0.27 -10.99
C GLU A 73 -21.67 -0.62 -11.89
N VAL A 74 -20.82 -1.54 -11.45
CA VAL A 74 -19.69 -2.04 -12.21
C VAL A 74 -20.11 -3.30 -12.98
N PRO A 75 -19.84 -3.37 -14.29
CA PRO A 75 -20.14 -4.58 -15.07
C PRO A 75 -19.35 -5.80 -14.55
N GLU A 76 -20.01 -6.95 -14.46
CA GLU A 76 -19.43 -8.22 -13.98
C GLU A 76 -18.09 -8.55 -14.67
N ARG A 77 -18.02 -8.33 -15.98
CA ARG A 77 -16.77 -8.55 -16.73
C ARG A 77 -15.61 -7.67 -16.21
N ALA A 78 -15.89 -6.45 -15.80
CA ALA A 78 -14.87 -5.54 -15.25
C ALA A 78 -14.37 -6.05 -13.89
N GLU A 79 -15.27 -6.57 -13.06
CA GLU A 79 -14.92 -7.17 -11.77
C GLU A 79 -13.97 -8.38 -11.95
N TYR A 80 -14.25 -9.27 -12.88
CA TYR A 80 -13.36 -10.41 -13.16
C TYR A 80 -11.99 -9.96 -13.70
N ILE A 81 -11.94 -8.94 -14.56
CA ILE A 81 -10.67 -8.42 -15.08
C ILE A 81 -9.84 -7.80 -13.94
N ARG A 82 -10.48 -7.02 -13.06
CA ARG A 82 -9.84 -6.44 -11.88
C ARG A 82 -9.29 -7.52 -10.94
N LEU A 83 -10.10 -8.54 -10.68
CA LEU A 83 -9.70 -9.67 -9.83
C LEU A 83 -8.46 -10.38 -10.40
N ILE A 84 -8.46 -10.67 -11.70
CA ILE A 84 -7.29 -11.28 -12.37
C ILE A 84 -6.05 -10.40 -12.21
N ALA A 85 -6.17 -9.10 -12.42
CA ALA A 85 -5.04 -8.17 -12.29
C ALA A 85 -4.50 -8.11 -10.85
N VAL A 86 -5.38 -8.10 -9.85
CA VAL A 86 -5.01 -8.10 -8.44
C VAL A 86 -4.30 -9.40 -8.05
N GLU A 87 -4.79 -10.56 -8.51
CA GLU A 87 -4.17 -11.85 -8.20
C GLU A 87 -2.82 -12.03 -8.90
N LEU A 88 -2.66 -11.57 -10.13
CA LEU A 88 -1.37 -11.53 -10.80
C LEU A 88 -0.38 -10.63 -10.06
N GLN A 89 -0.82 -9.48 -9.59
CA GLN A 89 -0.01 -8.59 -8.74
C GLN A 89 0.37 -9.25 -7.43
N ARG A 90 -0.53 -10.02 -6.81
CA ARG A 90 -0.26 -10.77 -5.58
C ARG A 90 0.84 -11.80 -5.80
N ILE A 91 0.77 -12.55 -6.90
CA ILE A 91 1.81 -13.52 -7.28
C ILE A 91 3.15 -12.80 -7.45
N ALA A 92 3.18 -11.68 -8.17
CA ALA A 92 4.40 -10.90 -8.38
C ALA A 92 4.98 -10.39 -7.05
N SER A 93 4.13 -9.93 -6.13
CA SER A 93 4.53 -9.49 -4.79
C SER A 93 5.16 -10.61 -3.98
N HIS A 94 4.57 -11.80 -4.01
CA HIS A 94 5.09 -12.97 -3.30
C HIS A 94 6.42 -13.45 -3.89
N LEU A 95 6.55 -13.44 -5.23
CA LEU A 95 7.82 -13.78 -5.89
C LEU A 95 8.91 -12.78 -5.57
N MET A 96 8.59 -11.50 -5.50
CA MET A 96 9.55 -10.47 -5.09
C MET A 96 10.01 -10.67 -3.63
N TRP A 97 9.09 -11.00 -2.74
CA TRP A 97 9.42 -11.31 -1.35
C TRP A 97 10.33 -12.53 -1.24
N LEU A 98 9.96 -13.63 -1.90
CA LEU A 98 10.79 -14.85 -1.93
C LEU A 98 12.18 -14.63 -2.55
N GLY A 99 12.26 -13.78 -3.57
CA GLY A 99 13.53 -13.46 -4.22
C GLY A 99 14.44 -12.54 -3.40
N ALA A 100 13.89 -11.88 -2.37
CA ALA A 100 14.64 -11.02 -1.46
C ALA A 100 15.17 -11.75 -0.21
N TYR A 101 14.67 -12.96 0.03
CA TYR A 101 15.12 -13.87 1.10
C TYR A 101 16.17 -14.85 0.57
#